data_e0d376318f1c2c95355c43af451a5192
#
_entry.id   e0d376318f1c2c95355c43af451a5192
#
_cell.length_a   1.000
_cell.length_b   1.000
_cell.length_c   1.000
_cell.angle_alpha   90.00
_cell.angle_beta   90.00
_cell.angle_gamma   90.00
#
_symmetry.space_group_name_H-M   'P 1'
#
loop_
_entity.id
_entity.type
_entity.pdbx_description
1 polymer ?
#
loop_
_entity_poly.entity_id
_entity_poly.type
_entity_poly.pdbx_seq_one_letter_code
_entity_poly.pdbx_strand_id
1 'polypeptide(L)'
;MTISRREFLRLIAGAVVLQALPRIGRAQTASAVAILAPTGKLRTALIVSNPVLVTRRPDGTLGGVSVAVGRALAAHLGVSIELKPYDNPARYNESLAADDWDIGLAARDPTRADHLAFSATFMEVDNGYVARPGAAPANAEEVDRPGVKIAVAQGSAPHTVLRRLIKNAEIIPVPGGFESAREAMATGKADVYGENLHLAHRIADALPGARVLPGRFNVVQMAIGVRKRAASALPTVDEFVNRIRSDGTVQNAIAEAGLQGVRVP
;
A
#
# COMPACT_ATOMS: atom_id res chain seq x y z
N MET A 1 -21.76 40.75 59.61
CA MET A 1 -22.18 39.67 58.74
C MET A 1 -21.15 38.61 58.88
N THR A 2 -21.34 37.65 59.75
CA THR A 2 -20.36 36.61 60.16
C THR A 2 -20.67 35.33 59.37
N ILE A 3 -19.78 34.94 58.44
CA ILE A 3 -19.89 33.71 57.65
C ILE A 3 -19.56 32.52 58.57
N SER A 4 -20.53 31.61 58.70
CA SER A 4 -20.47 30.42 59.53
C SER A 4 -19.43 29.43 59.08
N ARG A 5 -18.65 28.83 60.01
CA ARG A 5 -17.64 27.79 59.81
C ARG A 5 -18.12 26.55 59.05
N ARG A 6 -19.42 26.40 58.84
CA ARG A 6 -20.02 25.26 58.13
C ARG A 6 -20.10 25.45 56.58
N GLU A 7 -19.98 26.68 56.09
CA GLU A 7 -20.00 26.96 54.65
C GLU A 7 -18.61 26.91 54.02
N PHE A 8 -17.54 27.02 54.84
CA PHE A 8 -16.15 26.93 54.36
C PHE A 8 -15.69 25.49 54.08
N LEU A 9 -16.41 24.47 54.58
CA LEU A 9 -16.07 23.05 54.41
C LEU A 9 -16.75 22.38 53.21
N ARG A 10 -17.59 23.10 52.44
CA ARG A 10 -18.26 22.58 51.25
C ARG A 10 -17.62 23.01 49.92
N LEU A 11 -16.54 23.78 49.91
CA LEU A 11 -15.88 24.33 48.73
C LEU A 11 -14.55 23.66 48.42
N ILE A 12 -14.14 22.58 49.10
CA ILE A 12 -12.86 21.86 48.85
C ILE A 12 -13.09 20.37 48.46
N ALA A 13 -14.32 20.01 48.03
CA ALA A 13 -14.61 18.65 47.59
C ALA A 13 -14.89 18.58 46.06
N GLY A 14 -14.33 19.50 45.31
CA GLY A 14 -14.58 19.54 43.86
C GLY A 14 -13.37 19.99 43.06
N ALA A 15 -12.32 19.20 42.95
CA ALA A 15 -11.35 19.26 41.85
C ALA A 15 -10.07 18.47 42.15
N VAL A 16 -10.10 17.16 42.15
CA VAL A 16 -8.94 16.35 41.71
C VAL A 16 -9.50 15.10 41.04
N VAL A 17 -10.20 15.26 39.94
CA VAL A 17 -10.18 14.25 38.88
C VAL A 17 -8.98 14.58 38.03
N LEU A 18 -7.79 14.28 38.54
CA LEU A 18 -6.57 14.36 37.78
C LEU A 18 -6.59 13.17 36.84
N GLN A 19 -6.83 13.49 35.57
CA GLN A 19 -6.73 12.71 34.37
C GLN A 19 -5.60 11.67 34.43
N ALA A 20 -5.91 10.47 34.88
CA ALA A 20 -5.11 9.29 34.70
C ALA A 20 -5.46 8.69 33.31
N LEU A 21 -5.05 9.36 32.22
CA LEU A 21 -5.04 8.88 30.85
C LEU A 21 -3.64 9.07 30.28
N PRO A 22 -3.15 8.20 29.51
CA PRO A 22 -2.95 6.75 29.50
C PRO A 22 -1.46 6.39 29.52
N ARG A 23 -0.94 5.98 30.63
CA ARG A 23 0.43 5.41 30.70
C ARG A 23 0.60 4.13 29.87
N ILE A 24 -0.49 3.41 29.61
CA ILE A 24 -0.50 2.17 28.83
C ILE A 24 -0.14 2.43 27.36
N GLY A 25 -0.73 3.43 26.72
CA GLY A 25 -0.43 3.75 25.31
C GLY A 25 1.02 4.19 25.08
N ARG A 26 1.62 4.95 26.00
CA ARG A 26 3.02 5.37 25.90
C ARG A 26 4.01 4.20 26.04
N ALA A 27 3.74 3.24 26.91
CA ALA A 27 4.57 2.06 27.09
C ALA A 27 4.51 1.14 25.86
N GLN A 28 3.33 0.96 25.27
CA GLN A 28 3.16 0.19 24.02
C GLN A 28 3.87 0.86 22.85
N THR A 29 3.74 2.17 22.70
CA THR A 29 4.45 2.91 21.63
C THR A 29 5.96 2.82 21.81
N ALA A 30 6.50 2.98 23.02
CA ALA A 30 7.94 2.85 23.28
C ALA A 30 8.46 1.44 22.93
N SER A 31 7.71 0.38 23.27
CA SER A 31 8.03 -0.99 22.89
C SER A 31 7.98 -1.19 21.37
N ALA A 32 6.95 -0.64 20.70
CA ALA A 32 6.82 -0.72 19.25
C ALA A 32 7.95 0.02 18.52
N VAL A 33 8.42 1.17 19.04
CA VAL A 33 9.57 1.91 18.49
C VAL A 33 10.83 1.05 18.52
N ALA A 34 11.14 0.41 19.65
CA ALA A 34 12.33 -0.44 19.77
C ALA A 34 12.32 -1.63 18.80
N ILE A 35 11.12 -2.13 18.45
CA ILE A 35 10.92 -3.27 17.54
C ILE A 35 10.92 -2.84 16.09
N LEU A 36 10.21 -1.75 15.74
CA LEU A 36 9.99 -1.29 14.36
C LEU A 36 11.10 -0.37 13.85
N ALA A 37 11.84 0.29 14.74
CA ALA A 37 12.90 1.21 14.38
C ALA A 37 14.17 0.96 15.22
N PRO A 38 14.74 -0.26 15.20
CA PRO A 38 15.84 -0.64 16.07
C PRO A 38 17.12 0.17 15.84
N THR A 39 17.22 0.84 14.69
CA THR A 39 18.34 1.72 14.33
C THR A 39 18.09 3.20 14.65
N GLY A 40 16.97 3.53 15.32
CA GLY A 40 16.50 4.91 15.53
C GLY A 40 15.84 5.55 14.28
N LYS A 41 15.73 4.80 13.19
CA LYS A 41 15.05 5.20 11.95
C LYS A 41 14.07 4.11 11.53
N LEU A 42 12.93 4.50 10.97
CA LEU A 42 11.99 3.60 10.32
C LEU A 42 12.41 3.39 8.87
N ARG A 43 13.12 2.28 8.58
CA ARG A 43 13.52 1.92 7.22
C ARG A 43 12.33 1.33 6.48
N THR A 44 11.88 2.04 5.45
CA THR A 44 10.60 1.78 4.76
C THR A 44 10.85 1.35 3.31
N ALA A 45 10.55 0.08 3.00
CA ALA A 45 10.66 -0.46 1.64
C ALA A 45 9.50 -0.05 0.75
N LEU A 46 9.81 0.39 -0.47
CA LEU A 46 8.86 0.94 -1.44
C LEU A 46 9.08 0.32 -2.82
N ILE A 47 8.00 0.07 -3.56
CA ILE A 47 8.05 -0.39 -4.97
C ILE A 47 7.81 0.83 -5.87
N VAL A 48 8.87 1.38 -6.46
CA VAL A 48 8.79 2.66 -7.20
C VAL A 48 8.20 2.55 -8.60
N SER A 49 8.14 1.35 -9.18
CA SER A 49 7.49 1.13 -10.47
C SER A 49 5.95 1.13 -10.39
N ASN A 50 5.38 1.10 -9.18
CA ASN A 50 3.93 1.11 -9.01
C ASN A 50 3.44 2.55 -8.71
N PRO A 51 2.81 3.23 -9.69
CA PRO A 51 2.39 4.63 -9.55
C PRO A 51 1.25 4.82 -8.55
N VAL A 52 0.53 3.75 -8.19
CA VAL A 52 -0.48 3.79 -7.11
C VAL A 52 0.17 3.95 -5.74
N LEU A 53 1.37 3.40 -5.56
CA LEU A 53 2.10 3.42 -4.29
C LEU A 53 3.04 4.61 -4.19
N VAL A 54 3.82 4.86 -5.25
CA VAL A 54 4.92 5.82 -5.24
C VAL A 54 4.87 6.68 -6.50
N THR A 55 5.01 7.98 -6.32
CA THR A 55 5.24 8.94 -7.40
C THR A 55 6.65 9.51 -7.28
N ARG A 56 7.28 9.80 -8.41
CA ARG A 56 8.57 10.51 -8.46
C ARG A 56 8.34 11.92 -8.99
N ARG A 57 8.74 12.91 -8.21
CA ARG A 57 8.69 14.32 -8.61
C ARG A 57 9.82 14.68 -9.58
N PRO A 58 9.72 15.80 -10.32
CA PRO A 58 10.77 16.24 -11.24
C PRO A 58 12.15 16.44 -10.58
N ASP A 59 12.18 16.80 -9.30
CA ASP A 59 13.39 16.93 -8.50
C ASP A 59 13.99 15.60 -8.01
N GLY A 60 13.38 14.46 -8.41
CA GLY A 60 13.78 13.12 -8.02
C GLY A 60 13.21 12.66 -6.67
N THR A 61 12.57 13.53 -5.90
CA THR A 61 11.98 13.15 -4.60
C THR A 61 10.81 12.19 -4.77
N LEU A 62 10.67 11.27 -3.80
CA LEU A 62 9.58 10.31 -3.77
C LEU A 62 8.38 10.89 -3.02
N GLY A 63 7.19 10.66 -3.58
CA GLY A 63 5.88 10.97 -3.02
C GLY A 63 4.91 9.80 -3.20
N GLY A 64 3.61 10.09 -3.13
CA GLY A 64 2.53 9.11 -3.26
C GLY A 64 2.11 8.48 -1.94
N VAL A 65 1.07 7.63 -1.99
CA VAL A 65 0.37 7.13 -0.81
C VAL A 65 1.30 6.37 0.13
N SER A 66 2.18 5.51 -0.39
CA SER A 66 3.10 4.76 0.46
C SER A 66 4.11 5.64 1.20
N VAL A 67 4.60 6.69 0.55
CA VAL A 67 5.51 7.65 1.19
C VAL A 67 4.78 8.45 2.27
N ALA A 68 3.54 8.88 2.01
CA ALA A 68 2.71 9.59 2.99
C ALA A 68 2.43 8.74 4.23
N VAL A 69 2.00 7.48 4.03
CA VAL A 69 1.73 6.52 5.11
C VAL A 69 3.01 6.20 5.91
N GLY A 70 4.15 5.96 5.23
CA GLY A 70 5.43 5.70 5.90
C GLY A 70 5.89 6.88 6.76
N ARG A 71 5.79 8.11 6.24
CA ARG A 71 6.11 9.33 6.99
C ARG A 71 5.18 9.55 8.19
N ALA A 72 3.88 9.31 8.00
CA ALA A 72 2.91 9.41 9.09
C ALA A 72 3.18 8.39 10.20
N LEU A 73 3.58 7.15 9.85
CA LEU A 73 3.97 6.14 10.85
C LEU A 73 5.26 6.52 11.57
N ALA A 74 6.29 6.99 10.86
CA ALA A 74 7.52 7.46 11.47
C ALA A 74 7.27 8.62 12.46
N ALA A 75 6.43 9.58 12.07
CA ALA A 75 6.01 10.69 12.95
C ALA A 75 5.22 10.19 14.17
N HIS A 76 4.32 9.21 13.97
CA HIS A 76 3.57 8.59 15.08
C HIS A 76 4.48 7.89 16.09
N LEU A 77 5.54 7.25 15.61
CA LEU A 77 6.56 6.59 16.43
C LEU A 77 7.60 7.58 17.00
N GLY A 78 7.62 8.82 16.56
CA GLY A 78 8.61 9.83 16.98
C GLY A 78 10.02 9.56 16.47
N VAL A 79 10.17 8.89 15.32
CA VAL A 79 11.46 8.56 14.68
C VAL A 79 11.58 9.19 13.29
N SER A 80 12.81 9.28 12.77
CA SER A 80 13.03 9.65 11.37
C SER A 80 12.71 8.49 10.43
N ILE A 81 12.34 8.81 9.17
CA ILE A 81 12.12 7.81 8.12
C ILE A 81 13.35 7.69 7.22
N GLU A 82 13.65 6.47 6.78
CA GLU A 82 14.58 6.18 5.70
C GLU A 82 13.85 5.39 4.60
N LEU A 83 13.76 5.96 3.39
CA LEU A 83 13.10 5.31 2.27
C LEU A 83 14.06 4.35 1.56
N LYS A 84 13.64 3.10 1.35
CA LYS A 84 14.38 2.04 0.63
C LYS A 84 13.62 1.74 -0.67
N PRO A 85 13.95 2.42 -1.79
CA PRO A 85 13.28 2.21 -3.05
C PRO A 85 13.77 0.92 -3.74
N TYR A 86 12.84 0.14 -4.28
CA TYR A 86 13.08 -1.01 -5.14
C TYR A 86 12.41 -0.77 -6.49
N ASP A 87 13.13 -0.98 -7.57
CA ASP A 87 12.70 -0.62 -8.92
C ASP A 87 11.43 -1.36 -9.37
N ASN A 88 11.22 -2.58 -8.87
CA ASN A 88 10.07 -3.40 -9.24
C ASN A 88 9.71 -4.42 -8.14
N PRO A 89 8.53 -5.08 -8.25
CA PRO A 89 8.08 -6.06 -7.26
C PRO A 89 9.03 -7.25 -7.08
N ALA A 90 9.74 -7.69 -8.13
CA ALA A 90 10.67 -8.81 -8.04
C ALA A 90 11.86 -8.45 -7.13
N ARG A 91 12.47 -7.27 -7.33
CA ARG A 91 13.55 -6.76 -6.48
C ARG A 91 13.12 -6.55 -5.04
N TYR A 92 11.89 -6.03 -4.84
CA TYR A 92 11.31 -5.94 -3.50
C TYR A 92 11.17 -7.33 -2.84
N ASN A 93 10.69 -8.33 -3.57
CA ASN A 93 10.54 -9.68 -3.04
C ASN A 93 11.91 -10.34 -2.73
N GLU A 94 12.92 -10.13 -3.57
CA GLU A 94 14.30 -10.56 -3.30
C GLU A 94 14.84 -9.98 -1.98
N SER A 95 14.50 -8.72 -1.67
CA SER A 95 14.92 -8.06 -0.43
C SER A 95 14.23 -8.58 0.84
N LEU A 96 13.18 -9.41 0.72
CA LEU A 96 12.50 -9.99 1.87
C LEU A 96 13.42 -10.86 2.74
N ALA A 97 14.44 -11.48 2.15
CA ALA A 97 15.43 -12.27 2.88
C ALA A 97 16.52 -11.41 3.56
N ALA A 98 16.73 -10.17 3.09
CA ALA A 98 17.69 -9.24 3.66
C ALA A 98 17.11 -8.51 4.88
N ASP A 99 17.96 -8.01 5.78
CA ASP A 99 17.55 -7.24 6.97
C ASP A 99 17.91 -5.75 6.83
N ASP A 100 17.61 -5.18 5.66
CA ASP A 100 17.96 -3.81 5.28
C ASP A 100 16.81 -2.80 5.40
N TRP A 101 15.62 -3.28 5.77
CA TRP A 101 14.43 -2.45 6.05
C TRP A 101 13.54 -3.08 7.14
N ASP A 102 12.66 -2.29 7.73
CA ASP A 102 11.83 -2.67 8.88
C ASP A 102 10.37 -2.91 8.50
N ILE A 103 9.82 -2.03 7.65
CA ILE A 103 8.45 -2.14 7.14
C ILE A 103 8.42 -2.07 5.62
N GLY A 104 7.42 -2.72 5.01
CA GLY A 104 7.14 -2.63 3.59
C GLY A 104 5.71 -2.19 3.32
N LEU A 105 5.52 -1.21 2.45
CA LEU A 105 4.20 -0.74 2.04
C LEU A 105 3.84 -1.36 0.70
N ALA A 106 3.10 -2.47 0.75
CA ALA A 106 2.80 -3.31 -0.41
C ALA A 106 1.48 -4.06 -0.26
N ALA A 107 1.10 -4.76 -1.32
CA ALA A 107 -0.04 -5.66 -1.29
C ALA A 107 0.14 -6.77 -0.25
N ARG A 108 -0.95 -7.09 0.44
CA ARG A 108 -1.07 -8.30 1.24
C ARG A 108 -1.07 -9.50 0.27
N ASP A 109 0.05 -10.16 0.16
CA ASP A 109 0.28 -11.25 -0.79
C ASP A 109 0.78 -12.50 -0.05
N PRO A 110 0.19 -13.69 -0.31
CA PRO A 110 0.63 -14.95 0.31
C PRO A 110 2.12 -15.24 0.12
N THR A 111 2.72 -14.88 -1.02
CA THR A 111 4.16 -15.09 -1.28
C THR A 111 5.07 -14.29 -0.36
N ARG A 112 4.54 -13.25 0.30
CA ARG A 112 5.26 -12.42 1.28
C ARG A 112 4.99 -12.83 2.72
N ALA A 113 3.94 -13.64 2.94
CA ALA A 113 3.47 -14.03 4.26
C ALA A 113 4.51 -14.88 5.05
N ASP A 114 5.46 -15.51 4.36
CA ASP A 114 6.56 -16.23 5.03
C ASP A 114 7.57 -15.29 5.71
N HIS A 115 7.69 -14.07 5.24
CA HIS A 115 8.64 -13.07 5.74
C HIS A 115 7.98 -11.93 6.52
N LEU A 116 6.71 -11.62 6.20
CA LEU A 116 5.98 -10.48 6.73
C LEU A 116 4.72 -10.89 7.49
N ALA A 117 4.43 -10.15 8.53
CA ALA A 117 3.11 -10.06 9.15
C ALA A 117 2.47 -8.74 8.73
N PHE A 118 1.19 -8.76 8.35
CA PHE A 118 0.51 -7.62 7.75
C PHE A 118 -0.49 -6.97 8.71
N SER A 119 -0.49 -5.65 8.73
CA SER A 119 -1.50 -4.84 9.41
C SER A 119 -2.90 -4.98 8.79
N ALA A 120 -3.88 -4.33 9.37
CA ALA A 120 -5.14 -4.01 8.72
C ALA A 120 -4.89 -3.30 7.37
N THR A 121 -5.84 -3.43 6.45
CA THR A 121 -5.78 -2.80 5.12
C THR A 121 -5.94 -1.29 5.24
N PHE A 122 -5.02 -0.49 4.70
CA PHE A 122 -5.15 0.96 4.67
C PHE A 122 -5.76 1.49 3.36
N MET A 123 -5.63 0.73 2.27
CA MET A 123 -6.11 1.12 0.94
C MET A 123 -6.45 -0.13 0.13
N GLU A 124 -7.50 -0.07 -0.68
CA GLU A 124 -7.87 -1.08 -1.67
C GLU A 124 -7.64 -0.56 -3.07
N VAL A 125 -7.18 -1.45 -3.96
CA VAL A 125 -6.86 -1.15 -5.35
C VAL A 125 -7.55 -2.15 -6.25
N ASP A 126 -8.37 -1.67 -7.17
CA ASP A 126 -9.00 -2.49 -8.20
C ASP A 126 -7.97 -2.84 -9.29
N ASN A 127 -7.90 -4.12 -9.65
CA ASN A 127 -7.10 -4.64 -10.76
C ASN A 127 -8.01 -5.09 -11.90
N GLY A 128 -7.64 -4.68 -13.10
CA GLY A 128 -8.34 -5.02 -14.33
C GLY A 128 -7.34 -5.22 -15.47
N TYR A 129 -7.82 -5.06 -16.67
CA TYR A 129 -7.00 -5.22 -17.88
C TYR A 129 -7.06 -3.98 -18.76
N VAL A 130 -5.95 -3.66 -19.41
CA VAL A 130 -5.93 -2.82 -20.60
C VAL A 130 -5.63 -3.71 -21.79
N ALA A 131 -6.42 -3.55 -22.88
CA ALA A 131 -6.26 -4.28 -24.13
C ALA A 131 -5.54 -3.40 -25.16
N ARG A 132 -4.60 -4.00 -25.92
CA ARG A 132 -3.95 -3.32 -27.06
C ARG A 132 -4.97 -3.04 -28.18
N PRO A 133 -4.63 -2.17 -29.13
CA PRO A 133 -5.45 -1.97 -30.34
C PRO A 133 -5.66 -3.30 -31.07
N GLY A 134 -6.93 -3.57 -31.41
CA GLY A 134 -7.32 -4.78 -32.14
C GLY A 134 -7.31 -6.08 -31.34
N ALA A 135 -7.01 -6.07 -30.04
CA ALA A 135 -7.13 -7.28 -29.22
C ALA A 135 -8.59 -7.74 -29.09
N ALA A 136 -8.79 -9.08 -29.14
CA ALA A 136 -10.11 -9.69 -29.18
C ALA A 136 -10.94 -9.54 -27.90
N PRO A 137 -10.42 -9.65 -26.65
CA PRO A 137 -11.24 -9.56 -25.45
C PRO A 137 -11.99 -8.22 -25.34
N ALA A 138 -13.30 -8.27 -25.15
CA ALA A 138 -14.14 -7.07 -24.98
C ALA A 138 -14.33 -6.66 -23.50
N ASN A 139 -14.15 -7.60 -22.57
CA ASN A 139 -14.27 -7.41 -21.12
C ASN A 139 -13.32 -8.36 -20.36
N ALA A 140 -13.25 -8.20 -19.03
CA ALA A 140 -12.35 -9.01 -18.18
C ALA A 140 -12.67 -10.51 -18.21
N GLU A 141 -13.92 -10.90 -18.39
CA GLU A 141 -14.35 -12.31 -18.41
C GLU A 141 -13.87 -13.04 -19.67
N GLU A 142 -13.65 -12.31 -20.76
CA GLU A 142 -13.19 -12.85 -22.03
C GLU A 142 -11.67 -13.02 -22.12
N VAL A 143 -10.92 -12.58 -21.12
CA VAL A 143 -9.44 -12.62 -21.19
C VAL A 143 -8.91 -14.04 -21.06
N ASP A 144 -9.55 -14.92 -20.27
CA ASP A 144 -9.07 -16.29 -20.08
C ASP A 144 -9.51 -17.22 -21.23
N ARG A 145 -9.02 -16.98 -22.45
CA ARG A 145 -9.29 -17.79 -23.64
C ARG A 145 -7.99 -18.31 -24.25
N PRO A 146 -8.00 -19.49 -24.88
CA PRO A 146 -6.86 -19.99 -25.65
C PRO A 146 -6.38 -18.96 -26.69
N GLY A 147 -5.06 -18.76 -26.75
CA GLY A 147 -4.42 -17.84 -27.68
C GLY A 147 -4.34 -16.39 -27.21
N VAL A 148 -5.02 -16.01 -26.12
CA VAL A 148 -4.87 -14.68 -25.49
C VAL A 148 -3.58 -14.65 -24.66
N LYS A 149 -2.80 -13.59 -24.82
CA LYS A 149 -1.55 -13.35 -24.11
C LYS A 149 -1.72 -12.21 -23.10
N ILE A 150 -1.47 -12.50 -21.83
CA ILE A 150 -1.63 -11.58 -20.72
C ILE A 150 -0.26 -11.19 -20.18
N ALA A 151 0.20 -9.97 -20.43
CA ALA A 151 1.38 -9.45 -19.74
C ALA A 151 1.03 -9.00 -18.32
N VAL A 152 1.95 -9.19 -17.39
CA VAL A 152 1.80 -8.78 -15.99
C VAL A 152 3.17 -8.55 -15.34
N ALA A 153 3.27 -7.61 -14.42
CA ALA A 153 4.51 -7.34 -13.70
C ALA A 153 4.95 -8.55 -12.86
N GLN A 154 6.13 -9.08 -13.12
CA GLN A 154 6.68 -10.22 -12.40
C GLN A 154 6.77 -9.95 -10.89
N GLY A 155 6.30 -10.91 -10.08
CA GLY A 155 6.33 -10.82 -8.62
C GLY A 155 5.33 -9.82 -8.01
N SER A 156 4.46 -9.21 -8.84
CA SER A 156 3.37 -8.36 -8.34
C SER A 156 2.21 -9.18 -7.76
N ALA A 157 1.35 -8.53 -6.96
CA ALA A 157 0.12 -9.15 -6.49
C ALA A 157 -0.83 -9.55 -7.64
N PRO A 158 -1.05 -8.72 -8.70
CA PRO A 158 -1.71 -9.15 -9.91
C PRO A 158 -1.14 -10.44 -10.51
N HIS A 159 0.19 -10.57 -10.59
CA HIS A 159 0.83 -11.79 -11.10
C HIS A 159 0.45 -13.02 -10.27
N THR A 160 0.54 -12.93 -8.94
CA THR A 160 0.15 -14.03 -8.03
C THR A 160 -1.32 -14.42 -8.21
N VAL A 161 -2.20 -13.43 -8.37
CA VAL A 161 -3.63 -13.67 -8.57
C VAL A 161 -3.90 -14.31 -9.93
N LEU A 162 -3.37 -13.76 -11.01
CA LEU A 162 -3.59 -14.26 -12.36
C LEU A 162 -3.09 -15.69 -12.54
N ARG A 163 -1.95 -16.08 -11.96
CA ARG A 163 -1.48 -17.46 -11.97
C ARG A 163 -2.47 -18.46 -11.36
N ARG A 164 -3.36 -18.03 -10.48
CA ARG A 164 -4.42 -18.88 -9.90
C ARG A 164 -5.72 -18.83 -10.67
N LEU A 165 -6.06 -17.69 -11.24
CA LEU A 165 -7.33 -17.48 -11.95
C LEU A 165 -7.28 -17.99 -13.39
N ILE A 166 -6.22 -17.68 -14.12
CA ILE A 166 -6.08 -17.98 -15.53
C ILE A 166 -5.81 -19.48 -15.76
N LYS A 167 -6.57 -20.09 -16.67
CA LYS A 167 -6.50 -21.51 -17.00
C LYS A 167 -6.18 -21.77 -18.47
N ASN A 168 -6.59 -20.87 -19.37
CA ASN A 168 -6.55 -21.07 -20.81
C ASN A 168 -5.63 -20.08 -21.53
N ALA A 169 -5.54 -18.84 -21.06
CA ALA A 169 -4.69 -17.81 -21.62
C ALA A 169 -3.22 -17.98 -21.18
N GLU A 170 -2.29 -17.42 -21.94
CA GLU A 170 -0.87 -17.41 -21.63
C GLU A 170 -0.49 -16.21 -20.76
N ILE A 171 0.17 -16.45 -19.63
CA ILE A 171 0.70 -15.38 -18.77
C ILE A 171 2.15 -15.10 -19.16
N ILE A 172 2.47 -13.84 -19.47
CA ILE A 172 3.80 -13.35 -19.84
C ILE A 172 4.31 -12.41 -18.75
N PRO A 173 5.19 -12.86 -17.85
CA PRO A 173 5.80 -11.97 -16.87
C PRO A 173 6.73 -10.95 -17.54
N VAL A 174 6.61 -9.69 -17.13
CA VAL A 174 7.47 -8.58 -17.59
C VAL A 174 8.04 -7.82 -16.38
N PRO A 175 9.08 -6.97 -16.55
CA PRO A 175 9.70 -6.28 -15.41
C PRO A 175 8.74 -5.41 -14.57
N GLY A 176 7.65 -4.90 -15.17
CA GLY A 176 6.68 -4.02 -14.51
C GLY A 176 6.98 -2.54 -14.75
N GLY A 177 6.01 -1.70 -14.32
CA GLY A 177 6.04 -0.27 -14.58
C GLY A 177 5.46 0.13 -15.94
N PHE A 178 5.25 1.45 -16.11
CA PHE A 178 4.54 2.00 -17.26
C PHE A 178 5.21 1.67 -18.59
N GLU A 179 6.54 1.86 -18.72
CA GLU A 179 7.25 1.65 -19.99
C GLU A 179 7.26 0.18 -20.41
N SER A 180 7.52 -0.75 -19.48
CA SER A 180 7.49 -2.18 -19.76
C SER A 180 6.10 -2.67 -20.19
N ALA A 181 5.05 -2.15 -19.55
CA ALA A 181 3.68 -2.45 -19.92
C ALA A 181 3.33 -1.90 -21.31
N ARG A 182 3.65 -0.62 -21.55
CA ARG A 182 3.44 0.04 -22.84
C ARG A 182 4.16 -0.69 -23.98
N GLU A 183 5.41 -1.07 -23.78
CA GLU A 183 6.21 -1.83 -24.77
C GLU A 183 5.57 -3.18 -25.09
N ALA A 184 5.19 -3.97 -24.08
CA ALA A 184 4.57 -5.28 -24.29
C ALA A 184 3.28 -5.19 -25.11
N MET A 185 2.50 -4.11 -24.93
CA MET A 185 1.27 -3.84 -25.66
C MET A 185 1.54 -3.32 -27.09
N ALA A 186 2.46 -2.36 -27.23
CA ALA A 186 2.77 -1.72 -28.51
C ALA A 186 3.43 -2.68 -29.51
N THR A 187 4.27 -3.59 -29.02
CA THR A 187 4.96 -4.59 -29.86
C THR A 187 4.10 -5.82 -30.18
N GLY A 188 2.89 -5.94 -29.60
CA GLY A 188 2.05 -7.12 -29.75
C GLY A 188 2.58 -8.36 -29.01
N LYS A 189 3.55 -8.20 -28.11
CA LYS A 189 4.04 -9.27 -27.22
C LYS A 189 2.91 -9.83 -26.36
N ALA A 190 1.95 -8.99 -25.98
CA ALA A 190 0.75 -9.37 -25.26
C ALA A 190 -0.50 -8.71 -25.85
N ASP A 191 -1.66 -9.34 -25.68
CA ASP A 191 -2.96 -8.81 -26.10
C ASP A 191 -3.56 -7.91 -25.02
N VAL A 192 -3.34 -8.24 -23.75
CA VAL A 192 -3.79 -7.47 -22.61
C VAL A 192 -2.68 -7.34 -21.56
N TYR A 193 -2.75 -6.29 -20.77
CA TYR A 193 -1.92 -6.12 -19.58
C TYR A 193 -2.79 -6.13 -18.33
N GLY A 194 -2.51 -7.04 -17.40
CA GLY A 194 -3.22 -7.17 -16.12
C GLY A 194 -2.53 -6.38 -15.03
N GLU A 195 -3.18 -5.31 -14.50
CA GLU A 195 -2.60 -4.45 -13.47
C GLU A 195 -3.69 -3.62 -12.78
N ASN A 196 -3.30 -2.77 -11.84
CA ASN A 196 -4.20 -1.81 -11.23
C ASN A 196 -4.82 -0.88 -12.29
N LEU A 197 -6.08 -0.49 -12.07
CA LEU A 197 -6.84 0.31 -13.04
C LEU A 197 -6.20 1.68 -13.29
N HIS A 198 -5.51 2.29 -12.32
CA HIS A 198 -4.80 3.54 -12.53
C HIS A 198 -3.72 3.42 -13.62
N LEU A 199 -2.88 2.37 -13.55
CA LEU A 199 -1.88 2.12 -14.58
C LEU A 199 -2.52 1.71 -15.90
N ALA A 200 -3.60 0.92 -15.87
CA ALA A 200 -4.34 0.52 -17.06
C ALA A 200 -4.88 1.73 -17.84
N HIS A 201 -5.47 2.72 -17.16
CA HIS A 201 -5.93 3.97 -17.78
C HIS A 201 -4.75 4.75 -18.37
N ARG A 202 -3.66 4.92 -17.65
CA ARG A 202 -2.47 5.61 -18.17
C ARG A 202 -1.89 4.96 -19.43
N ILE A 203 -1.91 3.63 -19.51
CA ILE A 203 -1.46 2.90 -20.71
C ILE A 203 -2.44 3.17 -21.85
N ALA A 204 -3.75 3.11 -21.61
CA ALA A 204 -4.76 3.38 -22.62
C ALA A 204 -4.63 4.80 -23.17
N ASP A 205 -4.39 5.80 -22.34
CA ASP A 205 -4.20 7.20 -22.73
C ASP A 205 -2.94 7.40 -23.59
N ALA A 206 -1.89 6.61 -23.33
CA ALA A 206 -0.61 6.73 -24.02
C ALA A 206 -0.47 5.85 -25.26
N LEU A 207 -1.39 4.91 -25.51
CA LEU A 207 -1.37 4.00 -26.65
C LEU A 207 -2.66 4.14 -27.47
N PRO A 208 -2.65 4.91 -28.55
CA PRO A 208 -3.86 5.15 -29.38
C PRO A 208 -4.56 3.85 -29.79
N GLY A 209 -5.86 3.75 -29.48
CA GLY A 209 -6.69 2.57 -29.75
C GLY A 209 -6.63 1.48 -28.68
N ALA A 210 -5.77 1.59 -27.69
CA ALA A 210 -5.86 0.75 -26.48
C ALA A 210 -7.09 1.14 -25.65
N ARG A 211 -7.60 0.19 -24.87
CA ARG A 211 -8.80 0.43 -24.04
C ARG A 211 -8.70 -0.33 -22.72
N VAL A 212 -9.14 0.28 -21.65
CA VAL A 212 -9.38 -0.43 -20.39
C VAL A 212 -10.61 -1.30 -20.57
N LEU A 213 -10.50 -2.58 -20.25
CA LEU A 213 -11.60 -3.52 -20.37
C LEU A 213 -12.60 -3.32 -19.22
N PRO A 214 -13.93 -3.36 -19.50
CA PRO A 214 -14.94 -3.41 -18.45
C PRO A 214 -14.71 -4.59 -17.52
N GLY A 215 -15.00 -4.40 -16.22
CA GLY A 215 -14.81 -5.40 -15.18
C GLY A 215 -13.45 -5.32 -14.51
N ARG A 216 -13.26 -6.21 -13.56
CA ARG A 216 -12.03 -6.37 -12.78
C ARG A 216 -11.81 -7.84 -12.47
N PHE A 217 -10.57 -8.26 -12.33
CA PHE A 217 -10.26 -9.64 -11.93
C PHE A 217 -9.97 -9.76 -10.43
N ASN A 218 -9.65 -8.66 -9.73
CA ASN A 218 -9.31 -8.68 -8.31
C ASN A 218 -9.38 -7.29 -7.68
N VAL A 219 -9.48 -7.29 -6.34
CA VAL A 219 -9.23 -6.14 -5.46
C VAL A 219 -8.02 -6.48 -4.60
N VAL A 220 -6.99 -5.66 -4.66
CA VAL A 220 -5.78 -5.81 -3.86
C VAL A 220 -5.87 -4.98 -2.59
N GLN A 221 -5.60 -5.62 -1.47
CA GLN A 221 -5.52 -4.97 -0.16
C GLN A 221 -4.09 -4.52 0.10
N MET A 222 -3.89 -3.22 0.25
CA MET A 222 -2.62 -2.63 0.62
C MET A 222 -2.50 -2.53 2.14
N ALA A 223 -1.40 -3.03 2.67
CA ALA A 223 -1.14 -3.09 4.11
C ALA A 223 0.29 -2.69 4.45
N ILE A 224 0.55 -2.44 5.71
CA ILE A 224 1.90 -2.30 6.24
C ILE A 224 2.39 -3.69 6.62
N GLY A 225 3.36 -4.20 5.87
CA GLY A 225 4.06 -5.43 6.20
C GLY A 225 5.19 -5.12 7.19
N VAL A 226 5.16 -5.73 8.36
CA VAL A 226 6.26 -5.72 9.32
C VAL A 226 7.03 -7.03 9.23
N ARG A 227 8.32 -7.03 9.50
CA ARG A 227 9.09 -8.28 9.58
C ARG A 227 8.46 -9.23 10.60
N LYS A 228 8.46 -10.54 10.34
CA LYS A 228 7.88 -11.52 11.29
C LYS A 228 8.45 -11.41 12.71
N ARG A 229 9.75 -11.10 12.86
CA ARG A 229 10.35 -10.84 14.17
C ARG A 229 9.74 -9.63 14.90
N ALA A 230 9.13 -8.71 14.14
CA ALA A 230 8.47 -7.51 14.65
C ALA A 230 6.94 -7.66 14.76
N ALA A 231 6.38 -8.86 14.59
CA ALA A 231 4.93 -9.08 14.57
C ALA A 231 4.23 -8.68 15.89
N SER A 232 4.94 -8.67 17.01
CA SER A 232 4.43 -8.18 18.30
C SER A 232 4.09 -6.68 18.30
N ALA A 233 4.59 -5.91 17.32
CA ALA A 233 4.23 -4.50 17.14
C ALA A 233 2.96 -4.28 16.29
N LEU A 234 2.37 -5.34 15.69
CA LEU A 234 1.17 -5.22 14.86
C LEU A 234 -0.01 -4.51 15.53
N PRO A 235 -0.34 -4.74 16.81
CA PRO A 235 -1.44 -4.01 17.44
C PRO A 235 -1.27 -2.48 17.37
N THR A 236 -0.04 -1.97 17.57
CA THR A 236 0.27 -0.54 17.43
C THR A 236 0.15 -0.07 15.98
N VAL A 237 0.59 -0.90 15.03
CA VAL A 237 0.47 -0.59 13.59
C VAL A 237 -0.98 -0.61 13.13
N ASP A 238 -1.80 -1.53 13.63
CA ASP A 238 -3.24 -1.61 13.32
C ASP A 238 -4.02 -0.41 13.88
N GLU A 239 -3.71 0.00 15.11
CA GLU A 239 -4.26 1.22 15.70
C GLU A 239 -3.90 2.45 14.86
N PHE A 240 -2.65 2.55 14.43
CA PHE A 240 -2.20 3.59 13.51
C PHE A 240 -2.97 3.53 12.18
N VAL A 241 -3.13 2.36 11.55
CA VAL A 241 -3.87 2.19 10.29
C VAL A 241 -5.32 2.64 10.44
N ASN A 242 -6.00 2.23 11.52
CA ASN A 242 -7.38 2.65 11.79
C ASN A 242 -7.50 4.18 11.91
N ARG A 243 -6.52 4.83 12.54
CA ARG A 243 -6.48 6.28 12.65
C ARG A 243 -6.32 6.95 11.29
N ILE A 244 -5.33 6.58 10.47
CA ILE A 244 -5.06 7.22 9.16
C ILE A 244 -6.17 6.98 8.14
N ARG A 245 -7.02 5.96 8.33
CA ARG A 245 -8.23 5.73 7.54
C ARG A 245 -9.33 6.72 7.91
N SER A 246 -9.46 7.04 9.19
CA SER A 246 -10.54 7.90 9.72
C SER A 246 -10.20 9.39 9.70
N ASP A 247 -8.91 9.76 9.80
CA ASP A 247 -8.47 11.16 9.85
C ASP A 247 -8.25 11.82 8.48
N GLY A 248 -8.48 11.07 7.39
CA GLY A 248 -8.35 11.55 6.02
C GLY A 248 -6.93 11.47 5.45
N THR A 249 -5.92 11.03 6.22
CA THR A 249 -4.52 10.94 5.75
C THR A 249 -4.39 10.13 4.46
N VAL A 250 -5.01 8.94 4.40
CA VAL A 250 -4.97 8.09 3.19
C VAL A 250 -5.81 8.69 2.08
N GLN A 251 -7.02 9.18 2.38
CA GLN A 251 -7.91 9.76 1.37
C GLN A 251 -7.28 10.97 0.68
N ASN A 252 -6.63 11.85 1.45
CA ASN A 252 -5.94 13.02 0.90
C ASN A 252 -4.77 12.59 0.00
N ALA A 253 -3.97 11.61 0.42
CA ALA A 253 -2.87 11.11 -0.39
C ALA A 253 -3.33 10.45 -1.71
N ILE A 254 -4.48 9.75 -1.71
CA ILE A 254 -5.13 9.20 -2.92
C ILE A 254 -5.56 10.35 -3.84
N ALA A 255 -6.22 11.38 -3.30
CA ALA A 255 -6.70 12.54 -4.05
C ALA A 255 -5.55 13.35 -4.65
N GLU A 256 -4.50 13.64 -3.87
CA GLU A 256 -3.31 14.35 -4.33
C GLU A 256 -2.58 13.62 -5.46
N ALA A 257 -2.58 12.30 -5.45
CA ALA A 257 -1.98 11.47 -6.49
C ALA A 257 -2.92 11.25 -7.70
N GLY A 258 -4.17 11.72 -7.68
CA GLY A 258 -5.15 11.57 -8.76
C GLY A 258 -5.45 10.11 -9.11
N LEU A 259 -5.47 9.21 -8.12
CA LEU A 259 -5.56 7.78 -8.36
C LEU A 259 -6.98 7.34 -8.74
N GLN A 260 -7.07 6.46 -9.73
CA GLN A 260 -8.31 5.82 -10.20
C GLN A 260 -8.37 4.37 -9.72
N GLY A 261 -9.58 3.87 -9.41
CA GLY A 261 -9.77 2.50 -8.93
C GLY A 261 -9.16 2.23 -7.56
N VAL A 262 -9.02 3.26 -6.74
CA VAL A 262 -8.40 3.20 -5.40
C VAL A 262 -9.32 3.82 -4.37
N ARG A 263 -9.44 3.18 -3.20
CA ARG A 263 -10.30 3.67 -2.10
C ARG A 263 -9.75 3.29 -0.73
N VAL A 264 -10.22 4.00 0.28
CA VAL A 264 -10.09 3.62 1.69
C VAL A 264 -11.20 2.63 2.02
N PRO A 265 -10.91 1.45 2.64
CA PRO A 265 -11.92 0.44 2.98
C PRO A 265 -12.77 0.82 4.19
#